data_ca88c4bf1452ac781d2b8db9c3227deb
#
_entry.id   ca88c4bf1452ac781d2b8db9c3227deb
#
_cell.length_a   1.000
_cell.length_b   1.000
_cell.length_c   1.000
_cell.angle_alpha   90.00
_cell.angle_beta   90.00
_cell.angle_gamma   90.00
#
_symmetry.space_group_name_H-M   'P 1'
#
loop_
_entity.id
_entity.type
_entity.pdbx_description
1 polymer ?
#
loop_
_entity_poly.entity_id
_entity_poly.type
_entity_poly.pdbx_seq_one_letter_code
_entity_poly.pdbx_strand_id
1 'polypeptide(L)'
;AEKDAFLANKHKYTKHAPALPLYTIKDAEAALKQLRPIAFHKEIELPGGGHVKLRRAGHILGAANAELHWGGKTIVFSGDIGRYGDPFMLDPEPVAAADYVLVESTYGDRTHPKNDPMDTLGDIIEKTVRRGGTVVIPAFAVGRAQLIMYYLWKLKQAGRIKIVPIFLDSPMAINATDLLCRHLDDHRLPPDVCKQSCDIATYLREVDDSKRITADTTPKVVIAASGMLTGGRVLHHLKAFGQDRRNTIL
;
A
#
# COMPACT_ATOMS: atom_id res chain seq x y z
N ALA A 1 -8.19 9.12 -14.26
CA ALA A 1 -8.22 10.17 -15.29
C ALA A 1 -9.62 10.33 -15.92
N GLU A 2 -10.21 9.33 -16.58
CA GLU A 2 -11.55 9.47 -17.21
C GLU A 2 -12.65 9.83 -16.21
N LYS A 3 -12.68 9.15 -15.04
CA LYS A 3 -13.63 9.46 -13.97
C LYS A 3 -13.47 10.90 -13.45
N ASP A 4 -12.24 11.37 -13.31
CA ASP A 4 -11.96 12.72 -12.82
C ASP A 4 -12.41 13.78 -13.84
N ALA A 5 -12.14 13.54 -15.13
CA ALA A 5 -12.64 14.40 -16.21
C ALA A 5 -14.17 14.42 -16.26
N PHE A 6 -14.83 13.26 -16.10
CA PHE A 6 -16.28 13.18 -16.01
C PHE A 6 -16.83 13.99 -14.82
N LEU A 7 -16.24 13.83 -13.63
CA LEU A 7 -16.66 14.58 -12.43
C LEU A 7 -16.40 16.08 -12.59
N ALA A 8 -15.28 16.47 -13.17
CA ALA A 8 -14.95 17.86 -13.45
C ALA A 8 -15.97 18.52 -14.37
N ASN A 9 -16.37 17.82 -15.44
CA ASN A 9 -17.42 18.28 -16.35
C ASN A 9 -18.79 18.35 -15.67
N LYS A 10 -19.14 17.32 -14.89
CA LYS A 10 -20.42 17.23 -14.18
C LYS A 10 -20.58 18.34 -13.14
N HIS A 11 -19.55 18.62 -12.37
CA HIS A 11 -19.59 19.57 -11.26
C HIS A 11 -19.02 20.95 -11.61
N LYS A 12 -18.46 21.13 -12.82
CA LYS A 12 -17.93 22.40 -13.34
C LYS A 12 -16.89 23.06 -12.42
N TYR A 13 -16.03 22.27 -11.76
CA TYR A 13 -15.01 22.80 -10.85
C TYR A 13 -13.66 23.07 -11.53
N THR A 14 -13.57 22.92 -12.85
CA THR A 14 -12.37 23.21 -13.64
C THR A 14 -12.63 24.31 -14.64
N LYS A 15 -11.58 25.06 -15.00
CA LYS A 15 -11.60 26.08 -16.08
C LYS A 15 -11.65 25.47 -17.49
N HIS A 16 -11.38 24.16 -17.63
CA HIS A 16 -11.41 23.47 -18.93
C HIS A 16 -12.83 23.02 -19.25
N ALA A 17 -13.33 23.38 -20.42
CA ALA A 17 -14.67 23.02 -20.88
C ALA A 17 -14.63 22.56 -22.38
N PRO A 18 -14.67 21.24 -22.65
CA PRO A 18 -14.75 20.16 -21.68
C PRO A 18 -13.39 19.85 -21.02
N ALA A 19 -13.42 19.36 -19.78
CA ALA A 19 -12.27 18.72 -19.16
C ALA A 19 -12.02 17.38 -19.85
N LEU A 20 -10.81 17.19 -20.37
CA LEU A 20 -10.38 15.95 -20.99
C LEU A 20 -9.56 15.12 -20.00
N PRO A 21 -9.62 13.77 -20.05
CA PRO A 21 -8.74 12.92 -19.25
C PRO A 21 -7.30 13.05 -19.75
N LEU A 22 -6.33 12.95 -18.83
CA LEU A 22 -4.90 12.91 -19.20
C LEU A 22 -4.56 11.68 -20.05
N TYR A 23 -5.26 10.58 -19.81
CA TYR A 23 -5.18 9.33 -20.59
C TYR A 23 -6.49 8.57 -20.45
N THR A 24 -6.77 7.71 -21.41
CA THR A 24 -7.94 6.84 -21.44
C THR A 24 -7.58 5.42 -20.98
N ILE A 25 -8.58 4.58 -20.77
CA ILE A 25 -8.37 3.15 -20.50
C ILE A 25 -7.61 2.49 -21.69
N LYS A 26 -7.90 2.89 -22.93
CA LYS A 26 -7.20 2.37 -24.11
C LYS A 26 -5.71 2.70 -24.10
N ASP A 27 -5.34 3.90 -23.67
CA ASP A 27 -3.94 4.31 -23.55
C ASP A 27 -3.22 3.47 -22.47
N ALA A 28 -3.89 3.23 -21.33
CA ALA A 28 -3.36 2.37 -20.28
C ALA A 28 -3.17 0.92 -20.76
N GLU A 29 -4.16 0.36 -21.46
CA GLU A 29 -4.07 -0.98 -22.05
C GLU A 29 -2.95 -1.09 -23.09
N ALA A 30 -2.75 -0.06 -23.89
CA ALA A 30 -1.65 0.01 -24.85
C ALA A 30 -0.27 0.05 -24.16
N ALA A 31 -0.15 0.82 -23.08
CA ALA A 31 1.06 0.88 -22.25
C ALA A 31 1.38 -0.47 -21.59
N LEU A 32 0.37 -1.15 -21.03
CA LEU A 32 0.53 -2.46 -20.39
C LEU A 32 1.13 -3.52 -21.36
N LYS A 33 0.80 -3.47 -22.66
CA LYS A 33 1.35 -4.38 -23.67
C LYS A 33 2.86 -4.20 -23.90
N GLN A 34 3.42 -3.05 -23.50
CA GLN A 34 4.84 -2.73 -23.65
C GLN A 34 5.68 -3.15 -22.44
N LEU A 35 5.06 -3.52 -21.33
CA LEU A 35 5.78 -3.95 -20.14
C LEU A 35 6.59 -5.22 -20.42
N ARG A 36 7.84 -5.22 -19.94
CA ARG A 36 8.73 -6.38 -20.01
C ARG A 36 9.18 -6.70 -18.59
N PRO A 37 8.86 -7.90 -18.06
CA PRO A 37 9.29 -8.30 -16.74
C PRO A 37 10.82 -8.50 -16.73
N ILE A 38 11.43 -8.06 -15.64
CA ILE A 38 12.87 -8.15 -15.40
C ILE A 38 13.06 -8.82 -14.05
N ALA A 39 13.84 -9.90 -14.00
CA ALA A 39 14.21 -10.54 -12.75
C ALA A 39 15.26 -9.70 -12.00
N PHE A 40 15.22 -9.72 -10.67
CA PHE A 40 16.31 -9.18 -9.85
C PHE A 40 17.64 -9.82 -10.24
N HIS A 41 18.73 -9.07 -10.12
CA HIS A 41 20.13 -9.46 -10.40
C HIS A 41 20.44 -9.77 -11.87
N LYS A 42 19.44 -9.81 -12.75
CA LYS A 42 19.68 -9.98 -14.18
C LYS A 42 20.15 -8.65 -14.78
N GLU A 43 21.29 -8.71 -15.49
CA GLU A 43 21.77 -7.59 -16.31
C GLU A 43 21.01 -7.53 -17.61
N ILE A 44 20.64 -6.31 -18.02
CA ILE A 44 19.91 -6.04 -19.26
C ILE A 44 20.70 -4.99 -20.04
N GLU A 45 21.07 -5.34 -21.23
CA GLU A 45 21.69 -4.40 -22.17
C GLU A 45 20.71 -3.33 -22.62
N LEU A 46 21.17 -2.11 -22.62
CA LEU A 46 20.44 -0.94 -23.10
C LEU A 46 20.93 -0.53 -24.49
N PRO A 47 20.06 0.02 -25.33
CA PRO A 47 20.48 0.61 -26.60
C PRO A 47 21.57 1.67 -26.36
N GLY A 48 22.70 1.56 -27.09
CA GLY A 48 23.84 2.46 -26.93
C GLY A 48 24.95 1.95 -26.00
N GLY A 49 24.89 0.69 -25.51
CA GLY A 49 26.03 -0.02 -24.91
C GLY A 49 26.14 0.09 -23.39
N GLY A 50 25.12 0.58 -22.69
CA GLY A 50 25.00 0.47 -21.24
C GLY A 50 24.23 -0.77 -20.80
N HIS A 51 24.29 -1.10 -19.52
CA HIS A 51 23.46 -2.14 -18.93
C HIS A 51 22.88 -1.71 -17.59
N VAL A 52 21.71 -2.27 -17.24
CA VAL A 52 21.04 -2.01 -15.99
C VAL A 52 20.83 -3.32 -15.22
N LYS A 53 20.97 -3.27 -13.91
CA LYS A 53 20.70 -4.36 -12.97
C LYS A 53 19.78 -3.87 -11.89
N LEU A 54 18.74 -4.65 -11.57
CA LEU A 54 17.81 -4.36 -10.50
C LEU A 54 18.16 -5.16 -9.26
N ARG A 55 18.18 -4.48 -8.09
CA ARG A 55 18.33 -5.10 -6.78
C ARG A 55 17.12 -4.79 -5.93
N ARG A 56 16.79 -5.67 -4.99
CA ARG A 56 15.65 -5.45 -4.10
C ARG A 56 15.85 -4.20 -3.25
N ALA A 57 14.87 -3.30 -3.30
CA ALA A 57 14.82 -2.10 -2.46
C ALA A 57 14.05 -2.31 -1.14
N GLY A 58 13.28 -3.39 -1.00
CA GLY A 58 12.62 -3.77 0.24
C GLY A 58 11.45 -2.90 0.70
N HIS A 59 11.02 -1.92 -0.11
CA HIS A 59 9.94 -0.99 0.26
C HIS A 59 8.55 -1.62 0.14
N ILE A 60 8.24 -2.15 -1.02
CA ILE A 60 7.04 -2.94 -1.30
C ILE A 60 7.42 -4.11 -2.22
N LEU A 61 6.48 -5.01 -2.45
CA LEU A 61 6.68 -6.13 -3.36
C LEU A 61 7.13 -5.64 -4.75
N GLY A 62 8.27 -6.11 -5.23
CA GLY A 62 8.85 -5.73 -6.52
C GLY A 62 9.62 -4.41 -6.54
N ALA A 63 9.71 -3.66 -5.41
CA ALA A 63 10.51 -2.44 -5.35
C ALA A 63 12.00 -2.72 -5.58
N ALA A 64 12.63 -1.92 -6.44
CA ALA A 64 14.01 -2.11 -6.87
C ALA A 64 14.84 -0.85 -6.83
N ASN A 65 16.11 -1.01 -6.45
CA ASN A 65 17.19 -0.09 -6.82
C ASN A 65 17.65 -0.41 -8.24
N ALA A 66 17.97 0.58 -9.05
CA ALA A 66 18.51 0.39 -10.39
C ALA A 66 19.99 0.80 -10.43
N GLU A 67 20.87 -0.15 -10.73
CA GLU A 67 22.30 0.09 -11.01
C GLU A 67 22.46 0.23 -12.53
N LEU A 68 22.77 1.43 -12.98
CA LEU A 68 23.05 1.73 -14.39
C LEU A 68 24.57 1.82 -14.60
N HIS A 69 25.10 0.99 -15.49
CA HIS A 69 26.47 1.06 -15.96
C HIS A 69 26.51 1.65 -17.37
N TRP A 70 27.17 2.80 -17.49
CA TRP A 70 27.25 3.54 -18.75
C TRP A 70 28.53 4.33 -18.87
N GLY A 71 29.26 4.21 -20.01
CA GLY A 71 30.47 4.97 -20.26
C GLY A 71 31.55 4.78 -19.22
N GLY A 72 31.71 3.59 -18.65
CA GLY A 72 32.68 3.29 -17.59
C GLY A 72 32.31 3.85 -16.22
N LYS A 73 31.09 4.36 -16.05
CA LYS A 73 30.55 4.89 -14.79
C LYS A 73 29.40 4.06 -14.30
N THR A 74 29.23 4.01 -12.97
CA THR A 74 28.09 3.40 -12.30
C THR A 74 27.24 4.47 -11.64
N ILE A 75 25.95 4.50 -11.98
CA ILE A 75 24.96 5.39 -11.38
C ILE A 75 23.90 4.53 -10.69
N VAL A 76 23.58 4.82 -9.46
CA VAL A 76 22.53 4.12 -8.71
C VAL A 76 21.34 5.02 -8.46
N PHE A 77 20.17 4.53 -8.81
CA PHE A 77 18.87 5.11 -8.47
C PHE A 77 18.24 4.27 -7.38
N SER A 78 18.02 4.85 -6.21
CA SER A 78 17.53 4.10 -5.06
C SER A 78 16.11 3.57 -5.23
N GLY A 79 15.28 4.24 -6.03
CA GLY A 79 13.83 4.09 -5.89
C GLY A 79 13.40 4.40 -4.45
N ASP A 80 12.25 3.91 -4.04
CA ASP A 80 11.80 3.99 -2.65
C ASP A 80 12.44 2.85 -1.85
N ILE A 81 13.14 3.18 -0.76
CA ILE A 81 13.92 2.23 0.04
C ILE A 81 13.10 1.74 1.23
N GLY A 82 13.09 0.43 1.45
CA GLY A 82 12.50 -0.20 2.62
C GLY A 82 13.33 -0.05 3.89
N ARG A 83 12.78 -0.51 5.00
CA ARG A 83 13.45 -0.48 6.32
C ARG A 83 14.20 -1.77 6.55
N TYR A 84 15.42 -1.66 7.11
CA TYR A 84 16.11 -2.82 7.67
C TYR A 84 15.33 -3.37 8.86
N GLY A 85 15.28 -4.70 8.96
CA GLY A 85 14.53 -5.38 10.02
C GLY A 85 13.03 -5.21 9.96
N ASP A 86 12.47 -4.89 8.80
CA ASP A 86 11.01 -4.85 8.60
C ASP A 86 10.42 -6.25 8.89
N PRO A 87 9.33 -6.36 9.68
CA PRO A 87 8.75 -7.66 10.04
C PRO A 87 8.05 -8.36 8.87
N PHE A 88 7.85 -7.66 7.78
CA PHE A 88 7.03 -8.10 6.65
C PHE A 88 7.85 -8.21 5.36
N MET A 89 8.57 -7.16 4.97
CA MET A 89 9.38 -7.14 3.75
C MET A 89 10.82 -7.64 4.01
N LEU A 90 11.46 -8.15 2.97
CA LEU A 90 12.90 -8.42 2.98
C LEU A 90 13.68 -7.11 3.03
N ASP A 91 14.88 -7.15 3.64
CA ASP A 91 15.74 -5.97 3.74
C ASP A 91 16.15 -5.45 2.35
N PRO A 92 16.40 -4.14 2.22
CA PRO A 92 17.07 -3.59 1.05
C PRO A 92 18.42 -4.26 0.84
N GLU A 93 18.75 -4.60 -0.39
CA GLU A 93 20.06 -5.13 -0.74
C GLU A 93 21.09 -4.00 -0.83
N PRO A 94 22.29 -4.19 -0.27
CA PRO A 94 23.34 -3.18 -0.37
C PRO A 94 23.83 -3.04 -1.80
N VAL A 95 24.14 -1.81 -2.19
CA VAL A 95 24.84 -1.49 -3.42
C VAL A 95 26.34 -1.45 -3.12
N ALA A 96 27.16 -2.15 -3.92
CA ALA A 96 28.55 -2.35 -3.62
C ALA A 96 29.38 -1.05 -3.76
N ALA A 97 29.31 -0.38 -4.90
CA ALA A 97 29.98 0.86 -5.21
C ALA A 97 29.31 1.57 -6.37
N ALA A 98 29.34 2.89 -6.36
CA ALA A 98 28.84 3.71 -7.45
C ALA A 98 29.63 5.00 -7.58
N ASP A 99 29.78 5.53 -8.79
CA ASP A 99 30.32 6.88 -9.01
C ASP A 99 29.29 7.95 -8.62
N TYR A 100 28.01 7.67 -8.82
CA TYR A 100 26.90 8.58 -8.52
C TYR A 100 25.74 7.82 -7.88
N VAL A 101 25.11 8.46 -6.88
CA VAL A 101 23.92 7.91 -6.20
C VAL A 101 22.83 8.96 -6.18
N LEU A 102 21.66 8.60 -6.71
CA LEU A 102 20.42 9.35 -6.55
C LEU A 102 19.58 8.63 -5.51
N VAL A 103 19.47 9.22 -4.32
CA VAL A 103 18.78 8.61 -3.18
C VAL A 103 17.51 9.40 -2.84
N GLU A 104 16.42 8.66 -2.55
CA GLU A 104 15.20 9.25 -2.02
C GLU A 104 15.44 9.89 -0.65
N SER A 105 14.59 10.85 -0.28
CA SER A 105 14.70 11.55 1.00
C SER A 105 13.35 11.86 1.64
N THR A 106 12.35 11.03 1.40
CA THR A 106 10.97 11.22 1.86
C THR A 106 10.90 11.47 3.38
N TYR A 107 11.71 10.76 4.15
CA TYR A 107 11.84 10.91 5.60
C TYR A 107 13.28 11.26 6.03
N GLY A 108 14.06 11.88 5.13
CA GLY A 108 15.48 12.20 5.38
C GLY A 108 15.71 13.23 6.50
N ASP A 109 14.67 13.97 6.88
CA ASP A 109 14.71 15.01 7.91
C ASP A 109 14.21 14.55 9.30
N ARG A 110 13.86 13.27 9.47
CA ARG A 110 13.24 12.80 10.73
C ARG A 110 13.58 11.36 11.06
N THR A 111 13.45 11.04 12.33
CA THR A 111 13.56 9.67 12.84
C THR A 111 12.16 9.11 13.14
N HIS A 112 12.00 7.82 12.89
CA HIS A 112 10.77 7.13 13.26
C HIS A 112 10.64 6.97 14.77
N PRO A 113 9.40 7.00 15.33
CA PRO A 113 9.16 6.68 16.73
C PRO A 113 9.72 5.30 17.10
N LYS A 114 10.27 5.18 18.33
CA LYS A 114 10.81 3.90 18.83
C LYS A 114 9.72 2.96 19.36
N ASN A 115 8.49 3.44 19.51
CA ASN A 115 7.37 2.64 20.01
C ASN A 115 7.02 1.52 19.02
N ASP A 116 6.63 0.37 19.55
CA ASP A 116 6.10 -0.71 18.71
C ASP A 116 4.77 -0.27 18.07
N PRO A 117 4.68 -0.19 16.75
CA PRO A 117 3.45 0.19 16.06
C PRO A 117 2.32 -0.80 16.30
N MET A 118 2.62 -2.08 16.57
CA MET A 118 1.65 -3.12 16.87
C MET A 118 0.95 -2.85 18.22
N ASP A 119 1.71 -2.49 19.26
CA ASP A 119 1.14 -2.15 20.57
C ASP A 119 0.25 -0.91 20.49
N THR A 120 0.71 0.12 19.79
CA THR A 120 -0.07 1.34 19.57
C THR A 120 -1.37 1.04 18.83
N LEU A 121 -1.32 0.22 17.78
CA LEU A 121 -2.49 -0.20 17.01
C LEU A 121 -3.48 -0.98 17.91
N GLY A 122 -2.99 -1.91 18.72
CA GLY A 122 -3.79 -2.70 19.65
C GLY A 122 -4.53 -1.83 20.65
N ASP A 123 -3.84 -0.89 21.28
CA ASP A 123 -4.41 0.03 22.26
C ASP A 123 -5.51 0.92 21.66
N ILE A 124 -5.29 1.43 20.44
CA ILE A 124 -6.27 2.26 19.73
C ILE A 124 -7.53 1.45 19.42
N ILE A 125 -7.37 0.24 18.90
CA ILE A 125 -8.51 -0.63 18.59
C ILE A 125 -9.28 -0.98 19.87
N GLU A 126 -8.61 -1.42 20.90
CA GLU A 126 -9.24 -1.80 22.16
C GLU A 126 -10.04 -0.63 22.77
N LYS A 127 -9.43 0.55 22.88
CA LYS A 127 -10.08 1.76 23.37
C LYS A 127 -11.29 2.16 22.54
N THR A 128 -11.19 2.06 21.21
CA THR A 128 -12.27 2.44 20.29
C THR A 128 -13.45 1.47 20.37
N VAL A 129 -13.16 0.17 20.36
CA VAL A 129 -14.17 -0.88 20.44
C VAL A 129 -14.90 -0.85 21.80
N ARG A 130 -14.16 -0.63 22.89
CA ARG A 130 -14.74 -0.53 24.26
C ARG A 130 -15.77 0.59 24.36
N ARG A 131 -15.60 1.70 23.63
CA ARG A 131 -16.58 2.79 23.58
C ARG A 131 -17.65 2.63 22.48
N GLY A 132 -17.72 1.45 21.85
CA GLY A 132 -18.71 1.12 20.83
C GLY A 132 -18.43 1.73 19.44
N GLY A 133 -17.17 2.09 19.16
CA GLY A 133 -16.80 2.78 17.94
C GLY A 133 -16.15 1.89 16.87
N THR A 134 -16.02 2.44 15.67
CA THR A 134 -15.33 1.87 14.51
C THR A 134 -13.94 2.51 14.36
N VAL A 135 -12.93 1.69 14.06
CA VAL A 135 -11.60 2.17 13.64
C VAL A 135 -11.54 2.18 12.12
N VAL A 136 -11.35 3.34 11.52
CA VAL A 136 -11.10 3.49 10.07
C VAL A 136 -9.60 3.72 9.88
N ILE A 137 -8.98 2.88 9.07
CA ILE A 137 -7.54 2.93 8.79
C ILE A 137 -7.35 3.25 7.30
N PRO A 138 -7.08 4.53 6.97
CA PRO A 138 -6.64 4.89 5.63
C PRO A 138 -5.30 4.22 5.32
N ALA A 139 -5.23 3.47 4.23
CA ALA A 139 -4.02 2.74 3.89
C ALA A 139 -3.75 2.77 2.38
N PHE A 140 -2.46 2.80 2.02
CA PHE A 140 -2.06 2.49 0.65
C PHE A 140 -2.45 1.05 0.33
N ALA A 141 -2.98 0.85 -0.87
CA ALA A 141 -3.49 -0.44 -1.31
C ALA A 141 -2.39 -1.51 -1.42
N VAL A 142 -1.16 -1.09 -1.72
CA VAL A 142 0.02 -1.95 -1.83
C VAL A 142 0.95 -1.71 -0.65
N GLY A 143 1.38 -2.76 0.01
CA GLY A 143 2.31 -2.75 1.14
C GLY A 143 1.64 -2.43 2.48
N ARG A 144 1.13 -1.20 2.68
CA ARG A 144 0.60 -0.75 3.98
C ARG A 144 -0.64 -1.52 4.44
N ALA A 145 -1.60 -1.78 3.54
CA ALA A 145 -2.80 -2.54 3.90
C ALA A 145 -2.46 -3.96 4.37
N GLN A 146 -1.53 -4.63 3.69
CA GLN A 146 -1.08 -5.98 4.02
C GLN A 146 -0.30 -6.02 5.34
N LEU A 147 0.57 -5.04 5.60
CA LEU A 147 1.29 -4.91 6.87
C LEU A 147 0.32 -4.71 8.05
N ILE A 148 -0.71 -3.87 7.87
CA ILE A 148 -1.74 -3.68 8.89
C ILE A 148 -2.50 -4.97 9.16
N MET A 149 -2.88 -5.73 8.13
CA MET A 149 -3.54 -7.03 8.31
C MET A 149 -2.63 -8.02 9.06
N TYR A 150 -1.33 -8.04 8.78
CA TYR A 150 -0.36 -8.84 9.52
C TYR A 150 -0.30 -8.45 11.01
N TYR A 151 -0.26 -7.16 11.33
CA TYR A 151 -0.31 -6.71 12.74
C TYR A 151 -1.63 -7.06 13.42
N LEU A 152 -2.76 -6.92 12.74
CA LEU A 152 -4.06 -7.31 13.27
C LEU A 152 -4.14 -8.82 13.53
N TRP A 153 -3.57 -9.63 12.64
CA TRP A 153 -3.45 -11.06 12.86
C TRP A 153 -2.61 -11.37 14.11
N LYS A 154 -1.43 -10.75 14.26
CA LYS A 154 -0.59 -10.92 15.45
C LYS A 154 -1.30 -10.50 16.73
N LEU A 155 -2.00 -9.37 16.73
CA LEU A 155 -2.78 -8.90 17.87
C LEU A 155 -3.90 -9.86 18.24
N LYS A 156 -4.53 -10.48 17.26
CA LYS A 156 -5.57 -11.50 17.48
C LYS A 156 -4.98 -12.78 18.06
N GLN A 157 -3.84 -13.25 17.55
CA GLN A 157 -3.11 -14.41 18.12
C GLN A 157 -2.67 -14.16 19.57
N ALA A 158 -2.25 -12.94 19.87
CA ALA A 158 -1.88 -12.52 21.24
C ALA A 158 -3.07 -12.28 22.17
N GLY A 159 -4.32 -12.44 21.70
CA GLY A 159 -5.53 -12.19 22.49
C GLY A 159 -5.79 -10.71 22.83
N ARG A 160 -5.00 -9.78 22.25
CA ARG A 160 -5.10 -8.33 22.47
C ARG A 160 -6.37 -7.75 21.85
N ILE A 161 -6.72 -8.14 20.66
CA ILE A 161 -8.00 -7.79 20.03
C ILE A 161 -8.90 -9.01 20.03
N LYS A 162 -10.06 -8.87 20.69
CA LYS A 162 -11.07 -9.93 20.75
C LYS A 162 -11.87 -9.99 19.44
N ILE A 163 -13.06 -10.56 19.45
CA ILE A 163 -13.91 -10.75 18.26
C ILE A 163 -14.37 -9.40 17.72
N VAL A 164 -13.52 -8.75 16.93
CA VAL A 164 -13.83 -7.52 16.19
C VAL A 164 -13.82 -7.85 14.72
N PRO A 165 -14.90 -7.59 13.97
CA PRO A 165 -14.91 -7.73 12.52
C PRO A 165 -13.87 -6.79 11.89
N ILE A 166 -13.08 -7.33 10.95
CA ILE A 166 -12.08 -6.59 10.19
C ILE A 166 -12.48 -6.65 8.72
N PHE A 167 -12.50 -5.50 8.07
CA PHE A 167 -12.85 -5.39 6.66
C PHE A 167 -11.73 -4.74 5.86
N LEU A 168 -11.44 -5.31 4.68
CA LEU A 168 -10.59 -4.70 3.67
C LEU A 168 -11.48 -4.17 2.55
N ASP A 169 -11.68 -2.85 2.54
CA ASP A 169 -12.57 -2.17 1.59
C ASP A 169 -11.80 -1.42 0.51
N SER A 170 -11.11 -2.17 -0.32
CA SER A 170 -10.37 -1.66 -1.48
C SER A 170 -10.12 -2.79 -2.48
N PRO A 171 -10.75 -2.78 -3.67
CA PRO A 171 -10.49 -3.78 -4.70
C PRO A 171 -9.01 -3.86 -5.10
N MET A 172 -8.30 -2.74 -5.15
CA MET A 172 -6.87 -2.71 -5.43
C MET A 172 -6.05 -3.38 -4.31
N ALA A 173 -6.38 -3.11 -3.04
CA ALA A 173 -5.68 -3.74 -1.92
C ALA A 173 -5.92 -5.25 -1.88
N ILE A 174 -7.13 -5.70 -2.22
CA ILE A 174 -7.47 -7.13 -2.32
C ILE A 174 -6.60 -7.79 -3.41
N ASN A 175 -6.49 -7.18 -4.59
CA ASN A 175 -5.65 -7.71 -5.66
C ASN A 175 -4.15 -7.70 -5.28
N ALA A 176 -3.68 -6.67 -4.57
CA ALA A 176 -2.30 -6.63 -4.05
C ALA A 176 -2.05 -7.72 -3.01
N THR A 177 -3.05 -8.07 -2.19
CA THR A 177 -2.96 -9.17 -1.23
C THR A 177 -2.89 -10.52 -1.93
N ASP A 178 -3.67 -10.71 -3.01
CA ASP A 178 -3.59 -11.92 -3.85
C ASP A 178 -2.20 -12.07 -4.49
N LEU A 179 -1.58 -10.97 -4.92
CA LEU A 179 -0.20 -10.98 -5.43
C LEU A 179 0.82 -11.35 -4.35
N LEU A 180 0.69 -10.79 -3.15
CA LEU A 180 1.57 -11.11 -2.03
C LEU A 180 1.61 -12.61 -1.75
N CYS A 181 0.44 -13.24 -1.68
CA CYS A 181 0.32 -14.68 -1.42
C CYS A 181 0.89 -15.58 -2.54
N ARG A 182 1.14 -15.01 -3.74
CA ARG A 182 1.77 -15.74 -4.86
C ARG A 182 3.29 -15.55 -4.92
N HIS A 183 3.83 -14.50 -4.30
CA HIS A 183 5.23 -14.12 -4.35
C HIS A 183 5.89 -14.30 -2.98
N LEU A 184 5.85 -15.54 -2.47
CA LEU A 184 6.32 -15.89 -1.12
C LEU A 184 7.83 -15.66 -0.92
N ASP A 185 8.63 -15.73 -1.99
CA ASP A 185 10.07 -15.53 -1.94
C ASP A 185 10.48 -14.04 -1.85
N ASP A 186 9.52 -13.13 -2.03
CA ASP A 186 9.79 -11.69 -2.06
C ASP A 186 9.48 -10.98 -0.74
N HIS A 187 9.07 -11.75 0.29
CA HIS A 187 8.79 -11.23 1.64
C HIS A 187 9.20 -12.23 2.73
N ARG A 188 9.18 -11.80 4.02
CA ARG A 188 9.64 -12.63 5.14
C ARG A 188 8.61 -13.60 5.70
N LEU A 189 7.34 -13.46 5.34
CA LEU A 189 6.30 -14.26 5.97
C LEU A 189 6.37 -15.71 5.51
N PRO A 190 6.36 -16.69 6.43
CA PRO A 190 6.12 -18.09 6.10
C PRO A 190 4.77 -18.24 5.38
N PRO A 191 4.61 -19.23 4.48
CA PRO A 191 3.40 -19.39 3.68
C PRO A 191 2.10 -19.47 4.49
N ASP A 192 2.13 -20.17 5.61
CA ASP A 192 1.01 -20.32 6.53
C ASP A 192 0.67 -19.02 7.25
N VAL A 193 1.68 -18.25 7.69
CA VAL A 193 1.52 -16.94 8.31
C VAL A 193 1.00 -15.93 7.28
N CYS A 194 1.53 -15.95 6.05
CA CYS A 194 1.04 -15.10 4.97
C CYS A 194 -0.45 -15.35 4.73
N LYS A 195 -0.86 -16.60 4.57
CA LYS A 195 -2.26 -16.98 4.37
C LYS A 195 -3.14 -16.53 5.54
N GLN A 196 -2.78 -16.88 6.77
CA GLN A 196 -3.55 -16.52 7.96
C GLN A 196 -3.69 -15.01 8.14
N SER A 197 -2.64 -14.24 7.86
CA SER A 197 -2.70 -12.78 7.92
C SER A 197 -3.56 -12.17 6.80
N CYS A 198 -3.61 -12.79 5.63
CA CYS A 198 -4.51 -12.38 4.56
C CYS A 198 -5.97 -12.71 4.88
N ASP A 199 -6.23 -13.86 5.51
CA ASP A 199 -7.58 -14.34 5.87
C ASP A 199 -8.17 -13.61 7.10
N ILE A 200 -7.44 -12.66 7.73
CA ILE A 200 -7.90 -11.94 8.92
C ILE A 200 -9.08 -11.01 8.64
N ALA A 201 -9.21 -10.52 7.42
CA ALA A 201 -10.21 -9.54 7.02
C ALA A 201 -11.24 -10.12 6.06
N THR A 202 -12.47 -9.63 6.15
CA THR A 202 -13.50 -9.84 5.13
C THR A 202 -13.25 -8.87 3.98
N TYR A 203 -13.14 -9.39 2.76
CA TYR A 203 -12.84 -8.62 1.56
C TYR A 203 -14.11 -8.09 0.91
N LEU A 204 -14.19 -6.76 0.73
CA LEU A 204 -15.33 -6.10 0.13
C LEU A 204 -14.98 -5.66 -1.29
N ARG A 205 -15.43 -6.41 -2.29
CA ARG A 205 -15.22 -6.07 -3.70
C ARG A 205 -16.32 -5.14 -4.21
N GLU A 206 -17.56 -5.42 -3.81
CA GLU A 206 -18.73 -4.72 -4.33
C GLU A 206 -18.99 -3.40 -3.58
N VAL A 207 -19.58 -2.45 -4.30
CA VAL A 207 -19.95 -1.13 -3.72
C VAL A 207 -21.04 -1.27 -2.67
N ASP A 208 -21.98 -2.19 -2.86
CA ASP A 208 -23.08 -2.37 -1.93
C ASP A 208 -22.65 -3.02 -0.62
N ASP A 209 -21.61 -3.86 -0.64
CA ASP A 209 -21.00 -4.38 0.58
C ASP A 209 -20.34 -3.24 1.39
N SER A 210 -19.61 -2.35 0.70
CA SER A 210 -19.02 -1.15 1.29
C SER A 210 -20.09 -0.25 1.94
N LYS A 211 -21.21 -0.03 1.28
CA LYS A 211 -22.34 0.74 1.83
C LYS A 211 -22.96 0.08 3.06
N ARG A 212 -23.10 -1.25 3.04
CA ARG A 212 -23.66 -2.01 4.19
C ARG A 212 -22.80 -1.84 5.43
N ILE A 213 -21.48 -2.00 5.33
CA ILE A 213 -20.60 -1.82 6.50
C ILE A 213 -20.52 -0.36 6.95
N THR A 214 -20.72 0.59 6.03
CA THR A 214 -20.78 2.01 6.35
C THR A 214 -22.05 2.39 7.13
N ALA A 215 -23.15 1.75 6.82
CA ALA A 215 -24.42 1.95 7.54
C ALA A 215 -24.51 1.20 8.87
N ASP A 216 -23.73 0.15 9.04
CA ASP A 216 -23.68 -0.64 10.27
C ASP A 216 -22.87 0.08 11.36
N THR A 217 -23.48 0.27 12.52
CA THR A 217 -22.89 0.98 13.68
C THR A 217 -22.18 0.07 14.68
N THR A 218 -22.15 -1.25 14.45
CA THR A 218 -21.41 -2.17 15.32
C THR A 218 -19.91 -1.92 15.27
N PRO A 219 -19.18 -2.10 16.38
CA PRO A 219 -17.73 -1.91 16.42
C PRO A 219 -17.01 -2.80 15.41
N LYS A 220 -16.12 -2.20 14.62
CA LYS A 220 -15.35 -2.88 13.58
C LYS A 220 -14.04 -2.16 13.27
N VAL A 221 -13.18 -2.82 12.53
CA VAL A 221 -11.99 -2.21 11.90
C VAL A 221 -12.19 -2.20 10.39
N VAL A 222 -12.01 -1.06 9.75
CA VAL A 222 -12.13 -0.89 8.30
C VAL A 222 -10.80 -0.37 7.74
N ILE A 223 -10.13 -1.17 6.93
CA ILE A 223 -8.95 -0.79 6.16
C ILE A 223 -9.41 -0.38 4.78
N ALA A 224 -9.15 0.87 4.37
CA ALA A 224 -9.63 1.38 3.08
C ALA A 224 -8.60 2.27 2.39
N ALA A 225 -8.52 2.19 1.06
CA ALA A 225 -7.70 3.10 0.27
C ALA A 225 -8.49 4.38 -0.09
N SER A 226 -7.84 5.53 -0.25
CA SER A 226 -6.41 5.80 -0.32
C SER A 226 -5.85 6.24 1.04
N GLY A 227 -4.57 5.92 1.28
CA GLY A 227 -3.86 6.32 2.51
C GLY A 227 -3.67 7.83 2.66
N MET A 228 -3.73 8.60 1.56
CA MET A 228 -3.60 10.06 1.55
C MET A 228 -4.95 10.78 1.69
N LEU A 229 -6.06 10.08 1.84
CA LEU A 229 -7.42 10.65 1.90
C LEU A 229 -7.79 11.53 0.70
N THR A 230 -7.14 11.34 -0.44
CA THR A 230 -7.38 12.12 -1.67
C THR A 230 -8.44 11.51 -2.58
N GLY A 231 -8.88 10.28 -2.28
CA GLY A 231 -9.84 9.54 -3.10
C GLY A 231 -10.16 8.17 -2.51
N GLY A 232 -10.90 7.36 -3.27
CA GLY A 232 -11.23 6.00 -2.90
C GLY A 232 -12.39 5.87 -1.90
N ARG A 233 -12.63 4.62 -1.49
CA ARG A 233 -13.75 4.28 -0.58
C ARG A 233 -13.57 4.86 0.82
N VAL A 234 -12.34 5.12 1.24
CA VAL A 234 -12.03 5.71 2.55
C VAL A 234 -12.75 7.04 2.78
N LEU A 235 -13.00 7.85 1.74
CA LEU A 235 -13.73 9.11 1.87
C LEU A 235 -15.19 8.92 2.28
N HIS A 236 -15.83 7.82 1.87
CA HIS A 236 -17.19 7.49 2.30
C HIS A 236 -17.21 7.09 3.78
N HIS A 237 -16.24 6.28 4.22
CA HIS A 237 -16.08 5.93 5.64
C HIS A 237 -15.76 7.14 6.49
N LEU A 238 -14.90 8.04 6.01
CA LEU A 238 -14.58 9.29 6.74
C LEU A 238 -15.82 10.16 6.95
N LYS A 239 -16.68 10.29 5.93
CA LYS A 239 -17.96 11.03 6.06
C LYS A 239 -18.91 10.37 7.05
N ALA A 240 -18.99 9.04 7.06
CA ALA A 240 -19.93 8.31 7.92
C ALA A 240 -19.47 8.26 9.38
N PHE A 241 -18.18 8.04 9.61
CA PHE A 241 -17.64 7.76 10.95
C PHE A 241 -16.92 8.94 11.59
N GLY A 242 -16.47 9.93 10.80
CA GLY A 242 -15.59 11.01 11.30
C GLY A 242 -16.27 11.98 12.26
N GLN A 243 -17.60 12.10 12.28
CA GLN A 243 -18.32 13.01 13.16
C GLN A 243 -18.69 12.40 14.53
N ASP A 244 -18.59 11.09 14.68
CA ASP A 244 -18.92 10.41 15.93
C ASP A 244 -17.64 10.15 16.75
N ARG A 245 -17.54 10.79 17.93
CA ARG A 245 -16.40 10.69 18.85
C ARG A 245 -16.10 9.27 19.35
N ARG A 246 -17.03 8.35 19.18
CA ARG A 246 -16.80 6.93 19.47
C ARG A 246 -15.82 6.31 18.48
N ASN A 247 -15.75 6.80 17.27
CA ASN A 247 -14.89 6.29 16.22
C ASN A 247 -13.46 6.83 16.30
N THR A 248 -12.56 6.17 15.62
CA THR A 248 -11.17 6.62 15.44
C THR A 248 -10.79 6.54 13.96
N ILE A 249 -10.22 7.61 13.45
CA ILE A 249 -9.52 7.62 12.16
C ILE A 249 -8.03 7.57 12.51
N LEU A 250 -7.32 6.55 12.03
CA LEU A 250 -5.94 6.24 12.41
C LEU A 250 -4.96 6.58 11.30
#